data_2e71b143ef6fc9bac693d04ee90a3045
#
_entry.id   2e71b143ef6fc9bac693d04ee90a3045
#
_cell.length_a   1.000
_cell.length_b   1.000
_cell.length_c   1.000
_cell.angle_alpha   90.00
_cell.angle_beta   90.00
_cell.angle_gamma   90.00
#
_symmetry.space_group_name_H-M   'P 1'
#
loop_
_entity.id
_entity.type
_entity.pdbx_description
1 polymer ?
#
loop_
_entity_poly.entity_id
_entity_poly.type
_entity_poly.pdbx_seq_one_letter_code
_entity_poly.pdbx_strand_id
1 'polypeptide(L)'
;MESAAPGELLCADTFFVGNLKGIGKVYLHAVVDTYGSYAFGFLHVSKQPEAAVAVLHNDVLPFYERLGLPVGAVLTDNGREFCGTETHPYELYLALAGIEHRRTKVRTPRTNGFVERFNGTVLDEFFRVKMRETFYETVEPLQADLDAWLVHYNTERPHLGYRNQGRRPIETINRFVRQES
;
A
#
# COMPACT_ATOMS: atom_id res chain seq x y z
N MET A 1 -2.42 4.67 15.84
CA MET A 1 -3.82 4.43 15.48
C MET A 1 -3.88 2.95 15.14
N GLU A 2 -4.64 2.17 15.89
CA GLU A 2 -4.73 0.71 15.73
C GLU A 2 -6.13 0.37 15.26
N SER A 3 -6.24 -0.42 14.20
CA SER A 3 -7.52 -0.96 13.74
C SER A 3 -7.89 -2.22 14.53
N ALA A 4 -9.18 -2.45 14.70
CA ALA A 4 -9.70 -3.64 15.39
C ALA A 4 -9.82 -4.84 14.42
N ALA A 5 -9.92 -4.58 13.11
CA ALA A 5 -10.10 -5.58 12.07
C ALA A 5 -9.23 -5.30 10.84
N PRO A 6 -8.88 -6.35 10.06
CA PRO A 6 -8.26 -6.15 8.75
C PRO A 6 -9.18 -5.37 7.82
N GLY A 7 -8.62 -4.42 7.05
CA GLY A 7 -9.39 -3.57 6.15
C GLY A 7 -10.08 -2.37 6.81
N GLU A 8 -10.19 -2.32 8.14
CA GLU A 8 -10.82 -1.19 8.84
C GLU A 8 -10.14 0.14 8.55
N LEU A 9 -8.80 0.15 8.56
CA LEU A 9 -8.01 1.31 8.21
C LEU A 9 -6.78 0.91 7.41
N LEU A 10 -6.68 1.45 6.21
CA LEU A 10 -5.52 1.32 5.34
C LEU A 10 -4.74 2.63 5.30
N CYS A 11 -3.42 2.57 5.26
CA CYS A 11 -2.56 3.72 5.01
C CYS A 11 -2.08 3.69 3.55
N ALA A 12 -2.22 4.80 2.84
CA ALA A 12 -1.74 4.94 1.47
C ALA A 12 -0.74 6.09 1.34
N ASP A 13 0.25 5.89 0.47
CA ASP A 13 1.30 6.87 0.19
C ASP A 13 1.85 6.68 -1.23
N THR A 14 2.43 7.75 -1.79
CA THR A 14 3.14 7.72 -3.06
C THR A 14 4.62 7.96 -2.83
N PHE A 15 5.41 6.92 -2.96
CA PHE A 15 6.85 6.93 -2.73
C PHE A 15 7.61 7.12 -4.05
N PHE A 16 8.52 8.10 -4.11
CA PHE A 16 9.41 8.28 -5.26
C PHE A 16 10.54 7.24 -5.21
N VAL A 17 10.52 6.28 -6.12
CA VAL A 17 11.54 5.22 -6.21
C VAL A 17 12.85 5.75 -6.77
N GLY A 18 12.78 6.57 -7.80
CA GLY A 18 13.97 7.14 -8.46
C GLY A 18 13.73 7.53 -9.92
N ASN A 19 14.78 8.03 -10.53
CA ASN A 19 14.84 8.26 -11.97
C ASN A 19 15.66 7.13 -12.61
N LEU A 20 14.95 6.14 -13.16
CA LEU A 20 15.55 4.93 -13.70
C LEU A 20 15.98 5.13 -15.13
N LYS A 21 17.24 4.76 -15.44
CA LYS A 21 17.77 4.82 -16.80
C LYS A 21 16.91 3.92 -17.72
N GLY A 22 16.39 4.49 -18.80
CA GLY A 22 15.52 3.80 -19.75
C GLY A 22 14.00 3.97 -19.49
N ILE A 23 13.60 4.26 -18.24
CA ILE A 23 12.18 4.42 -17.86
C ILE A 23 11.84 5.88 -17.53
N GLY A 24 12.75 6.57 -16.81
CA GLY A 24 12.50 7.89 -16.24
C GLY A 24 12.05 7.81 -14.78
N LYS A 25 11.24 8.77 -14.35
CA LYS A 25 10.73 8.82 -12.97
C LYS A 25 9.78 7.66 -12.70
N VAL A 26 9.97 6.98 -11.59
CA VAL A 26 9.12 5.88 -11.13
C VAL A 26 8.64 6.15 -9.71
N TYR A 27 7.36 5.94 -9.48
CA TYR A 27 6.69 6.08 -8.20
C TYR A 27 6.06 4.76 -7.79
N LEU A 28 6.13 4.43 -6.50
CA LEU A 28 5.39 3.34 -5.88
C LEU A 28 4.14 3.91 -5.20
N HIS A 29 2.98 3.51 -5.66
CA HIS A 29 1.72 3.73 -4.96
C HIS A 29 1.51 2.56 -4.00
N ALA A 30 1.74 2.81 -2.72
CA ALA A 30 1.69 1.80 -1.67
C ALA A 30 0.41 1.91 -0.84
N VAL A 31 -0.15 0.78 -0.45
CA VAL A 31 -1.25 0.68 0.52
C VAL A 31 -0.90 -0.39 1.54
N VAL A 32 -1.04 -0.08 2.82
CA VAL A 32 -0.69 -0.99 3.93
C VAL A 32 -1.83 -1.06 4.93
N ASP A 33 -2.24 -2.27 5.28
CA ASP A 33 -3.22 -2.51 6.34
C ASP A 33 -2.61 -2.25 7.72
N THR A 34 -3.26 -1.40 8.50
CA THR A 34 -2.81 -1.07 9.87
C THR A 34 -3.08 -2.21 10.86
N TYR A 35 -3.91 -3.20 10.50
CA TYR A 35 -4.16 -4.36 11.34
C TYR A 35 -3.01 -5.35 11.36
N GLY A 36 -2.56 -5.81 10.18
CA GLY A 36 -1.57 -6.88 10.06
C GLY A 36 -0.35 -6.53 9.22
N SER A 37 -0.21 -5.27 8.78
CA SER A 37 0.87 -4.81 7.90
C SER A 37 0.88 -5.50 6.53
N TYR A 38 -0.24 -6.05 6.07
CA TYR A 38 -0.36 -6.56 4.72
C TYR A 38 -0.23 -5.42 3.72
N ALA A 39 0.61 -5.57 2.70
CA ALA A 39 0.98 -4.49 1.82
C ALA A 39 0.64 -4.77 0.35
N PHE A 40 0.27 -3.71 -0.35
CA PHE A 40 0.03 -3.66 -1.79
C PHE A 40 0.93 -2.59 -2.41
N GLY A 41 1.36 -2.78 -3.64
CA GLY A 41 2.21 -1.82 -4.33
C GLY A 41 2.01 -1.84 -5.84
N PHE A 42 1.85 -0.66 -6.42
CA PHE A 42 1.72 -0.45 -7.85
C PHE A 42 2.72 0.59 -8.31
N LEU A 43 3.53 0.24 -9.31
CA LEU A 43 4.52 1.13 -9.92
C LEU A 43 3.93 1.90 -11.07
N HIS A 44 4.18 3.20 -11.12
CA HIS A 44 3.76 4.06 -12.21
C HIS A 44 4.78 5.17 -12.47
N VAL A 45 4.82 5.68 -13.70
CA VAL A 45 5.71 6.77 -14.11
C VAL A 45 5.23 8.16 -13.69
N SER A 46 4.05 8.25 -13.08
CA SER A 46 3.47 9.53 -12.63
C SER A 46 2.82 9.42 -11.26
N LYS A 47 2.63 10.59 -10.62
CA LYS A 47 1.86 10.78 -9.38
C LYS A 47 0.41 11.17 -9.65
N GLN A 48 -0.18 10.71 -10.74
CA GLN A 48 -1.57 11.05 -11.06
C GLN A 48 -2.54 10.32 -10.12
N PRO A 49 -3.69 10.94 -9.79
CA PRO A 49 -4.73 10.32 -8.96
C PRO A 49 -5.18 8.95 -9.46
N GLU A 50 -5.23 8.77 -10.78
CA GLU A 50 -5.62 7.52 -11.42
C GLU A 50 -4.68 6.36 -11.06
N ALA A 51 -3.38 6.62 -10.90
CA ALA A 51 -2.43 5.60 -10.47
C ALA A 51 -2.65 5.19 -9.00
N ALA A 52 -2.99 6.15 -8.13
CA ALA A 52 -3.36 5.88 -6.75
C ALA A 52 -4.70 5.12 -6.65
N VAL A 53 -5.65 5.40 -7.53
CA VAL A 53 -6.90 4.63 -7.65
C VAL A 53 -6.64 3.22 -8.16
N ALA A 54 -5.73 3.04 -9.12
CA ALA A 54 -5.46 1.74 -9.73
C ALA A 54 -5.07 0.67 -8.71
N VAL A 55 -4.22 0.98 -7.74
CA VAL A 55 -3.84 0.02 -6.69
C VAL A 55 -5.04 -0.38 -5.81
N LEU A 56 -5.92 0.56 -5.50
CA LEU A 56 -7.13 0.25 -4.74
C LEU A 56 -8.08 -0.65 -5.54
N HIS A 57 -8.35 -0.28 -6.79
CA HIS A 57 -9.33 -0.96 -7.62
C HIS A 57 -8.90 -2.36 -8.05
N ASN A 58 -7.63 -2.51 -8.44
CA ASN A 58 -7.12 -3.75 -9.02
C ASN A 58 -6.64 -4.76 -7.98
N ASP A 59 -6.10 -4.29 -6.85
CA ASP A 59 -5.40 -5.15 -5.89
C ASP A 59 -6.09 -5.17 -4.52
N VAL A 60 -6.35 -3.99 -3.94
CA VAL A 60 -6.80 -3.86 -2.55
C VAL A 60 -8.24 -4.35 -2.39
N LEU A 61 -9.19 -3.74 -3.09
CA LEU A 61 -10.61 -4.08 -2.94
C LEU A 61 -10.90 -5.53 -3.29
N PRO A 62 -10.38 -6.11 -4.39
CA PRO A 62 -10.57 -7.52 -4.70
C PRO A 62 -10.01 -8.46 -3.63
N PHE A 63 -8.91 -8.09 -2.98
CA PHE A 63 -8.34 -8.89 -1.89
C PHE A 63 -9.29 -8.99 -0.70
N TYR A 64 -9.80 -7.85 -0.20
CA TYR A 64 -10.73 -7.84 0.95
C TYR A 64 -12.08 -8.43 0.59
N GLU A 65 -12.57 -8.21 -0.62
CA GLU A 65 -13.81 -8.81 -1.11
C GLU A 65 -13.75 -10.34 -1.08
N ARG A 66 -12.64 -10.95 -1.53
CA ARG A 66 -12.44 -12.41 -1.44
C ARG A 66 -12.44 -12.95 0.00
N LEU A 67 -12.04 -12.13 0.96
CA LEU A 67 -12.05 -12.48 2.38
C LEU A 67 -13.41 -12.21 3.05
N GLY A 68 -14.35 -11.61 2.35
CA GLY A 68 -15.62 -11.17 2.92
C GLY A 68 -15.49 -10.02 3.93
N LEU A 69 -14.42 -9.23 3.84
CA LEU A 69 -14.12 -8.13 4.73
C LEU A 69 -14.36 -6.77 4.04
N PRO A 70 -14.98 -5.80 4.72
CA PRO A 70 -15.12 -4.45 4.18
C PRO A 70 -13.81 -3.66 4.30
N VAL A 71 -13.60 -2.72 3.38
CA VAL A 71 -12.61 -1.66 3.55
C VAL A 71 -13.31 -0.44 4.14
N GLY A 72 -12.93 -0.04 5.35
CA GLY A 72 -13.62 1.03 6.09
C GLY A 72 -13.09 2.42 5.76
N ALA A 73 -11.80 2.63 5.88
CA ALA A 73 -11.17 3.92 5.66
C ALA A 73 -9.78 3.81 5.03
N VAL A 74 -9.39 4.85 4.29
CA VAL A 74 -8.03 5.04 3.80
C VAL A 74 -7.46 6.33 4.36
N LEU A 75 -6.30 6.25 5.00
CA LEU A 75 -5.53 7.37 5.51
C LEU A 75 -4.42 7.73 4.50
N THR A 76 -4.40 8.98 4.06
CA THR A 76 -3.35 9.53 3.20
C THR A 76 -2.73 10.78 3.81
N ASP A 77 -1.63 11.22 3.26
CA ASP A 77 -1.19 12.60 3.45
C ASP A 77 -2.07 13.59 2.63
N ASN A 78 -1.64 14.86 2.55
CA ASN A 78 -2.32 15.88 1.76
C ASN A 78 -1.70 16.03 0.36
N GLY A 79 -1.13 14.98 -0.20
CA GLY A 79 -0.59 14.95 -1.55
C GLY A 79 -1.66 15.25 -2.61
N ARG A 80 -1.24 15.90 -3.71
CA ARG A 80 -2.17 16.26 -4.79
C ARG A 80 -2.75 15.06 -5.52
N GLU A 81 -2.12 13.92 -5.41
CA GLU A 81 -2.63 12.63 -5.92
C GLU A 81 -3.82 12.10 -5.14
N PHE A 82 -4.02 12.55 -3.90
CA PHE A 82 -5.08 12.08 -3.01
C PHE A 82 -6.19 13.10 -2.78
N CYS A 83 -5.87 14.39 -2.89
CA CYS A 83 -6.84 15.45 -2.61
C CYS A 83 -6.53 16.75 -3.37
N GLY A 84 -7.52 17.63 -3.47
CA GLY A 84 -7.36 18.93 -4.11
C GLY A 84 -8.67 19.68 -4.27
N THR A 85 -9.51 19.29 -5.20
CA THR A 85 -10.80 19.90 -5.52
C THR A 85 -11.95 19.02 -5.05
N GLU A 86 -13.18 19.57 -5.00
CA GLU A 86 -14.39 18.79 -4.68
C GLU A 86 -14.67 17.64 -5.66
N THR A 87 -14.12 17.71 -6.87
CA THR A 87 -14.24 16.67 -7.91
C THR A 87 -12.96 15.86 -8.10
N HIS A 88 -12.13 15.79 -7.06
CA HIS A 88 -10.86 15.07 -7.15
C HIS A 88 -11.08 13.56 -7.41
N PRO A 89 -10.44 12.94 -8.43
CA PRO A 89 -10.73 11.56 -8.83
C PRO A 89 -10.57 10.54 -7.71
N TYR A 90 -9.55 10.68 -6.87
CA TYR A 90 -9.33 9.77 -5.73
C TYR A 90 -10.43 9.87 -4.68
N GLU A 91 -10.83 11.08 -4.33
CA GLU A 91 -11.92 11.32 -3.35
C GLU A 91 -13.27 10.84 -3.88
N LEU A 92 -13.56 11.08 -5.17
CA LEU A 92 -14.77 10.56 -5.82
C LEU A 92 -14.79 9.03 -5.85
N TYR A 93 -13.65 8.40 -6.16
CA TYR A 93 -13.55 6.94 -6.16
C TYR A 93 -13.84 6.36 -4.78
N LEU A 94 -13.23 6.88 -3.72
CA LEU A 94 -13.49 6.43 -2.35
C LEU A 94 -14.94 6.64 -1.93
N ALA A 95 -15.53 7.78 -2.26
CA ALA A 95 -16.93 8.06 -1.97
C ALA A 95 -17.88 7.08 -2.66
N LEU A 96 -17.64 6.76 -3.95
CA LEU A 96 -18.42 5.77 -4.71
C LEU A 96 -18.26 4.35 -4.16
N ALA A 97 -17.07 4.01 -3.67
CA ALA A 97 -16.79 2.73 -3.04
C ALA A 97 -17.28 2.62 -1.58
N GLY A 98 -17.83 3.70 -1.01
CA GLY A 98 -18.29 3.74 0.38
C GLY A 98 -17.15 3.73 1.41
N ILE A 99 -15.95 4.18 1.04
CA ILE A 99 -14.75 4.19 1.86
C ILE A 99 -14.50 5.60 2.41
N GLU A 100 -14.30 5.72 3.72
CA GLU A 100 -13.96 6.99 4.35
C GLU A 100 -12.54 7.43 3.96
N HIS A 101 -12.39 8.67 3.48
CA HIS A 101 -11.08 9.28 3.27
C HIS A 101 -10.65 10.04 4.52
N ARG A 102 -9.57 9.59 5.15
CA ARG A 102 -8.92 10.28 6.27
C ARG A 102 -7.62 10.91 5.81
N ARG A 103 -7.32 12.11 6.28
CA ARG A 103 -6.08 12.82 5.98
C ARG A 103 -5.26 13.05 7.22
N THR A 104 -3.92 12.95 7.10
CA THR A 104 -3.02 13.27 8.19
C THR A 104 -3.10 14.76 8.52
N LYS A 105 -3.08 15.10 9.81
CA LYS A 105 -2.99 16.50 10.23
C LYS A 105 -1.61 17.06 9.90
N VAL A 106 -1.57 18.27 9.35
CA VAL A 106 -0.32 19.01 9.10
C VAL A 106 0.49 19.07 10.39
N ARG A 107 1.77 18.68 10.34
CA ARG A 107 2.72 18.64 11.46
C ARG A 107 2.49 17.55 12.53
N THR A 108 1.81 16.45 12.21
CA THR A 108 1.72 15.30 13.13
C THR A 108 2.40 14.07 12.49
N PRO A 109 3.72 13.85 12.67
CA PRO A 109 4.52 12.85 11.95
C PRO A 109 4.12 11.40 12.21
N ARG A 110 3.32 11.11 13.23
CA ARG A 110 3.06 9.73 13.69
C ARG A 110 1.86 9.03 13.06
N THR A 111 1.15 9.68 12.14
CA THR A 111 -0.13 9.18 11.66
C THR A 111 -0.03 8.21 10.48
N ASN A 112 1.07 8.20 9.72
CA ASN A 112 1.26 7.32 8.55
C ASN A 112 2.41 6.30 8.70
N GLY A 113 2.77 5.98 9.94
CA GLY A 113 3.94 5.15 10.26
C GLY A 113 3.93 3.73 9.70
N PHE A 114 2.77 3.17 9.34
CA PHE A 114 2.69 1.85 8.72
C PHE A 114 3.24 1.87 7.29
N VAL A 115 2.76 2.79 6.46
CA VAL A 115 3.23 2.89 5.07
C VAL A 115 4.64 3.46 4.99
N GLU A 116 5.04 4.38 5.86
CA GLU A 116 6.42 4.87 5.93
C GLU A 116 7.41 3.75 6.25
N ARG A 117 7.07 2.88 7.20
CA ARG A 117 7.89 1.69 7.53
C ARG A 117 7.95 0.70 6.37
N PHE A 118 6.84 0.48 5.69
CA PHE A 118 6.79 -0.34 4.48
C PHE A 118 7.67 0.26 3.38
N ASN A 119 7.58 1.57 3.11
CA ASN A 119 8.40 2.26 2.12
C ASN A 119 9.91 2.09 2.41
N GLY A 120 10.31 2.20 3.69
CA GLY A 120 11.69 1.91 4.09
C GLY A 120 12.10 0.46 3.80
N THR A 121 11.26 -0.49 4.15
CA THR A 121 11.52 -1.92 3.95
C THR A 121 11.61 -2.28 2.46
N VAL A 122 10.66 -1.84 1.63
CA VAL A 122 10.69 -2.14 0.19
C VAL A 122 11.87 -1.47 -0.51
N LEU A 123 12.26 -0.28 -0.06
CA LEU A 123 13.46 0.38 -0.59
C LEU A 123 14.73 -0.44 -0.29
N ASP A 124 14.90 -0.87 0.95
CA ASP A 124 16.12 -1.57 1.39
C ASP A 124 16.18 -3.02 0.91
N GLU A 125 15.08 -3.76 1.01
CA GLU A 125 15.06 -5.20 0.74
C GLU A 125 14.74 -5.55 -0.73
N PHE A 126 14.12 -4.64 -1.48
CA PHE A 126 13.76 -4.88 -2.88
C PHE A 126 14.45 -3.91 -3.85
N PHE A 127 14.14 -2.61 -3.83
CA PHE A 127 14.63 -1.70 -4.87
C PHE A 127 16.15 -1.59 -4.90
N ARG A 128 16.81 -1.41 -3.76
CA ARG A 128 18.28 -1.29 -3.70
C ARG A 128 19.00 -2.56 -4.17
N VAL A 129 18.39 -3.73 -3.96
CA VAL A 129 18.92 -5.00 -4.43
C VAL A 129 18.71 -5.15 -5.93
N LYS A 130 17.48 -5.03 -6.39
CA LYS A 130 17.11 -5.21 -7.80
C LYS A 130 17.76 -4.22 -8.75
N MET A 131 17.89 -2.95 -8.35
CA MET A 131 18.55 -1.92 -9.17
C MET A 131 20.06 -2.16 -9.38
N ARG A 132 20.70 -2.99 -8.54
CA ARG A 132 22.10 -3.41 -8.71
C ARG A 132 22.24 -4.64 -9.59
N GLU A 133 21.23 -5.49 -9.62
CA GLU A 133 21.27 -6.80 -10.29
C GLU A 133 20.70 -6.76 -11.71
N THR A 134 19.70 -5.89 -11.95
CA THR A 134 18.89 -5.93 -13.17
C THR A 134 18.73 -4.53 -13.74
N PHE A 135 18.91 -4.42 -15.07
CA PHE A 135 18.53 -3.24 -15.84
C PHE A 135 17.11 -3.42 -16.39
N TYR A 136 16.22 -2.48 -16.03
CA TYR A 136 14.83 -2.49 -16.49
C TYR A 136 14.63 -1.44 -17.60
N GLU A 137 14.14 -1.87 -18.74
CA GLU A 137 13.82 -0.99 -19.86
C GLU A 137 12.41 -0.38 -19.75
N THR A 138 11.50 -1.09 -19.09
CA THR A 138 10.11 -0.67 -18.86
C THR A 138 9.68 -0.98 -17.43
N VAL A 139 8.52 -0.46 -17.02
CA VAL A 139 7.98 -0.64 -15.65
C VAL A 139 7.47 -2.06 -15.43
N GLU A 140 6.95 -2.72 -16.46
CA GLU A 140 6.25 -4.00 -16.34
C GLU A 140 7.12 -5.12 -15.75
N PRO A 141 8.39 -5.36 -16.20
CA PRO A 141 9.25 -6.35 -15.57
C PRO A 141 9.59 -6.01 -14.11
N LEU A 142 9.75 -4.72 -13.81
CA LEU A 142 10.00 -4.26 -12.44
C LEU A 142 8.77 -4.50 -11.55
N GLN A 143 7.55 -4.26 -12.08
CA GLN A 143 6.31 -4.57 -11.38
C GLN A 143 6.18 -6.07 -11.12
N ALA A 144 6.49 -6.92 -12.10
CA ALA A 144 6.44 -8.37 -11.92
C ALA A 144 7.39 -8.85 -10.80
N ASP A 145 8.58 -8.30 -10.74
CA ASP A 145 9.54 -8.59 -9.66
C ASP A 145 9.07 -8.05 -8.30
N LEU A 146 8.44 -6.87 -8.28
CA LEU A 146 7.81 -6.32 -7.07
C LEU A 146 6.65 -7.21 -6.59
N ASP A 147 5.82 -7.67 -7.48
CA ASP A 147 4.69 -8.56 -7.14
C ASP A 147 5.19 -9.86 -6.48
N ALA A 148 6.25 -10.45 -7.01
CA ALA A 148 6.89 -11.62 -6.41
C ALA A 148 7.47 -11.31 -5.01
N TRP A 149 8.10 -10.16 -4.85
CA TRP A 149 8.60 -9.73 -3.54
C TRP A 149 7.45 -9.42 -2.55
N LEU A 150 6.34 -8.83 -3.00
CA LEU A 150 5.16 -8.59 -2.17
C LEU A 150 4.53 -9.90 -1.68
N VAL A 151 4.53 -10.95 -2.50
CA VAL A 151 4.13 -12.30 -2.06
C VAL A 151 5.03 -12.76 -0.92
N HIS A 152 6.35 -12.64 -1.06
CA HIS A 152 7.29 -12.96 0.02
C HIS A 152 7.04 -12.11 1.27
N TYR A 153 6.90 -10.77 1.13
CA TYR A 153 6.65 -9.86 2.24
C TYR A 153 5.39 -10.22 3.03
N ASN A 154 4.31 -10.54 2.34
CA ASN A 154 3.00 -10.79 2.94
C ASN A 154 2.82 -12.23 3.46
N THR A 155 3.48 -13.23 2.83
CA THR A 155 3.20 -14.65 3.08
C THR A 155 4.36 -15.45 3.65
N GLU A 156 5.59 -14.92 3.61
CA GLU A 156 6.79 -15.64 4.05
C GLU A 156 7.60 -14.87 5.10
N ARG A 157 7.70 -13.55 4.97
CA ARG A 157 8.50 -12.70 5.84
C ARG A 157 7.81 -12.50 7.19
N PRO A 158 8.44 -12.87 8.32
CA PRO A 158 7.89 -12.62 9.66
C PRO A 158 7.99 -11.12 10.01
N HIS A 159 7.00 -10.63 10.73
CA HIS A 159 6.91 -9.25 11.17
C HIS A 159 6.88 -9.17 12.71
N LEU A 160 7.77 -8.36 13.29
CA LEU A 160 7.89 -8.19 14.75
C LEU A 160 6.91 -7.15 15.34
N GLY A 161 6.05 -6.55 14.51
CA GLY A 161 5.06 -5.58 14.97
C GLY A 161 4.14 -6.16 16.05
N TYR A 162 3.57 -5.27 16.86
CA TYR A 162 2.74 -5.59 18.04
C TYR A 162 1.70 -6.69 17.77
N ARG A 163 0.96 -6.60 16.66
CA ARG A 163 -0.09 -7.57 16.36
C ARG A 163 0.44 -8.84 15.69
N ASN A 164 1.47 -8.71 14.87
CA ASN A 164 2.06 -9.84 14.17
C ASN A 164 2.87 -10.75 15.10
N GLN A 165 3.65 -10.20 16.01
CA GLN A 165 4.43 -10.96 16.98
C GLN A 165 5.25 -12.11 16.35
N GLY A 166 5.94 -11.84 15.24
CA GLY A 166 6.70 -12.81 14.49
C GLY A 166 5.90 -13.58 13.44
N ARG A 167 4.58 -13.40 13.35
CA ARG A 167 3.76 -13.97 12.28
C ARG A 167 3.89 -13.17 10.98
N ARG A 168 3.57 -13.83 9.89
CA ARG A 168 3.45 -13.21 8.58
C ARG A 168 2.14 -12.40 8.49
N PRO A 169 2.09 -11.32 7.72
CA PRO A 169 0.87 -10.51 7.58
C PRO A 169 -0.38 -11.33 7.24
N ILE A 170 -0.27 -12.26 6.30
CA ILE A 170 -1.39 -13.12 5.91
C ILE A 170 -1.90 -14.02 7.04
N GLU A 171 -1.01 -14.50 7.90
CA GLU A 171 -1.41 -15.33 9.05
C GLU A 171 -2.21 -14.52 10.07
N THR A 172 -1.82 -13.27 10.29
CA THR A 172 -2.53 -12.36 11.19
C THR A 172 -3.94 -12.07 10.69
N ILE A 173 -4.10 -11.85 9.38
CA ILE A 173 -5.43 -11.67 8.75
C ILE A 173 -6.25 -12.96 8.84
N ASN A 174 -5.69 -14.09 8.46
CA ASN A 174 -6.41 -15.37 8.47
C ASN A 174 -6.86 -15.80 9.87
N ARG A 175 -6.12 -15.44 10.91
CA ARG A 175 -6.56 -15.67 12.29
C ARG A 175 -7.83 -14.89 12.63
N PHE A 176 -7.89 -13.64 12.21
CA PHE A 176 -9.10 -12.82 12.41
C PHE A 176 -10.30 -13.45 11.70
N VAL A 177 -10.15 -13.77 10.40
CA VAL A 177 -11.24 -14.37 9.60
C VAL A 177 -11.77 -15.66 10.23
N ARG A 178 -10.88 -16.51 10.77
CA ARG A 178 -11.29 -17.77 11.43
C ARG A 178 -11.96 -17.58 12.79
N GLN A 179 -11.74 -16.46 13.46
CA GLN A 179 -12.38 -16.16 14.76
C GLN A 179 -13.77 -15.57 14.60
N GLU A 180 -14.05 -14.93 13.46
CA GLU A 180 -15.35 -14.34 13.12
C GLU A 180 -16.27 -15.33 12.36
N SER A 181 -15.73 -16.47 11.89
CA SER A 181 -16.47 -17.57 11.22
C SER A 181 -16.97 -18.58 12.23
#